data_dd18aede8e8b1b8877a4f3264354b0cc
#
_entry.id   dd18aede8e8b1b8877a4f3264354b0cc
#
_cell.length_a   1.000
_cell.length_b   1.000
_cell.length_c   1.000
_cell.angle_alpha   90.00
_cell.angle_beta   90.00
_cell.angle_gamma   90.00
#
_symmetry.space_group_name_H-M   'P 1'
#
loop_
_entity.id
_entity.type
_entity.pdbx_description
1 polymer ?
#
loop_
_entity_poly.entity_id
_entity_poly.type
_entity_poly.pdbx_seq_one_letter_code
_entity_poly.pdbx_strand_id
1 'polypeptide(L)'
;ACTGLRISEAIRLHYADITPDGLLIRNTKFRKSRLVALHDSTRAALERYLSQRRAFAPLDDHVFVSLRGTPLIRECVDGVFRELVKRLGLPRGPDLPRITPHSLRHTFAVRALQNCPDGRDRIDRHTVALSTYLGHVDAAATYWYLQATPELMKDVAACCERYVEDAS
;
A
#
# COMPACT_ATOMS: atom_id res chain seq x y z
N ALA A 1 -5.17 0.95 -3.29
CA ALA A 1 -3.87 0.67 -3.88
C ALA A 1 -2.92 1.86 -3.75
N CYS A 2 -3.40 3.10 -3.89
CA CYS A 2 -2.57 4.32 -3.97
C CYS A 2 -1.86 4.74 -2.67
N THR A 3 -2.20 4.15 -1.52
CA THR A 3 -1.64 4.51 -0.21
C THR A 3 -0.95 3.35 0.50
N GLY A 4 -0.97 2.16 -0.06
CA GLY A 4 -0.40 0.97 0.57
C GLY A 4 -0.97 0.62 1.96
N LEU A 5 -2.11 1.17 2.39
CA LEU A 5 -2.75 0.85 3.67
C LEU A 5 -3.09 -0.64 3.76
N ARG A 6 -3.03 -1.18 4.98
CA ARG A 6 -3.64 -2.48 5.27
C ARG A 6 -5.16 -2.34 5.19
N ILE A 7 -5.84 -3.40 4.72
CA ILE A 7 -7.31 -3.35 4.62
C ILE A 7 -7.97 -3.05 5.96
N SER A 8 -7.45 -3.60 7.07
CA SER A 8 -7.93 -3.31 8.42
C SER A 8 -7.73 -1.86 8.85
N GLU A 9 -6.70 -1.18 8.36
CA GLU A 9 -6.45 0.24 8.59
C GLU A 9 -7.44 1.09 7.79
N ALA A 10 -7.66 0.73 6.52
CA ALA A 10 -8.60 1.45 5.65
C ALA A 10 -10.05 1.38 6.17
N ILE A 11 -10.55 0.19 6.55
CA ILE A 11 -11.93 0.05 7.02
C ILE A 11 -12.19 0.70 8.38
N ARG A 12 -11.13 0.96 9.18
CA ARG A 12 -11.21 1.64 10.48
C ARG A 12 -10.92 3.14 10.40
N LEU A 13 -10.79 3.69 9.20
CA LEU A 13 -10.50 5.11 9.03
C LEU A 13 -11.73 5.95 9.32
N HIS A 14 -11.61 6.96 10.16
CA HIS A 14 -12.66 7.90 10.52
C HIS A 14 -12.43 9.27 9.86
N TYR A 15 -13.45 10.10 9.76
CA TYR A 15 -13.32 11.46 9.24
C TYR A 15 -12.25 12.27 9.98
N ALA A 16 -12.15 12.11 11.30
CA ALA A 16 -11.17 12.78 12.15
C ALA A 16 -9.72 12.38 11.85
N ASP A 17 -9.52 11.30 11.10
CA ASP A 17 -8.18 10.83 10.68
C ASP A 17 -7.72 11.46 9.36
N ILE A 18 -8.59 12.21 8.68
CA ILE A 18 -8.26 12.93 7.44
C ILE A 18 -7.75 14.32 7.83
N THR A 19 -6.47 14.56 7.57
CA THR A 19 -5.79 15.82 7.91
C THR A 19 -5.30 16.52 6.64
N PRO A 20 -4.95 17.82 6.71
CA PRO A 20 -4.30 18.51 5.59
C PRO A 20 -3.04 17.82 5.08
N ASP A 21 -2.28 17.18 5.98
CA ASP A 21 -1.01 16.54 5.66
C ASP A 21 -1.17 15.09 5.15
N GLY A 22 -2.37 14.48 5.31
CA GLY A 22 -2.63 13.10 4.90
C GLY A 22 -3.58 12.36 5.81
N LEU A 23 -3.43 11.04 5.88
CA LEU A 23 -4.24 10.16 6.72
C LEU A 23 -3.47 9.78 7.98
N LEU A 24 -4.06 10.06 9.15
CA LEU A 24 -3.51 9.64 10.43
C LEU A 24 -3.97 8.21 10.75
N ILE A 25 -3.09 7.25 10.63
CA ILE A 25 -3.38 5.85 10.94
C ILE A 25 -3.04 5.58 12.40
N ARG A 26 -4.11 5.40 13.20
CA ARG A 26 -4.01 5.23 14.66
C ARG A 26 -3.93 3.76 15.05
N ASN A 27 -3.36 3.51 16.22
CA ASN A 27 -3.41 2.20 16.89
C ASN A 27 -3.02 1.02 15.99
N THR A 28 -1.96 1.18 15.21
CA THR A 28 -1.38 0.07 14.43
C THR A 28 -0.80 -0.99 15.37
N LYS A 29 -0.26 -2.07 14.83
CA LYS A 29 0.48 -3.07 15.60
C LYS A 29 1.50 -2.36 16.53
N PHE A 30 1.47 -2.63 17.84
CA PHE A 30 2.26 -1.97 18.92
C PHE A 30 1.80 -0.53 19.28
N ARG A 31 0.52 -0.17 19.07
CA ARG A 31 -0.06 1.13 19.43
C ARG A 31 0.65 2.36 18.82
N LYS A 32 1.41 2.17 17.75
CA LYS A 32 2.05 3.27 17.03
C LYS A 32 1.05 3.92 16.06
N SER A 33 1.11 5.24 15.96
CA SER A 33 0.38 5.99 14.93
C SER A 33 1.37 6.48 13.88
N ARG A 34 0.90 6.66 12.64
CA ARG A 34 1.71 7.23 11.55
C ARG A 34 0.86 8.08 10.64
N LEU A 35 1.49 9.08 10.06
CA LEU A 35 0.90 9.87 8.99
C LEU A 35 1.22 9.23 7.64
N VAL A 36 0.20 9.07 6.81
CA VAL A 36 0.29 8.59 5.42
C VAL A 36 -0.01 9.76 4.50
N ALA A 37 1.03 10.37 3.95
CA ALA A 37 0.89 11.46 2.99
C ALA A 37 0.10 11.00 1.75
N LEU A 38 -0.75 11.88 1.22
CA LEU A 38 -1.55 11.63 0.03
C LEU A 38 -1.01 12.43 -1.14
N HIS A 39 -0.85 11.78 -2.28
CA HIS A 39 -0.68 12.47 -3.54
C HIS A 39 -1.97 13.23 -3.90
N ASP A 40 -1.88 14.39 -4.57
CA ASP A 40 -3.01 15.28 -4.89
C ASP A 40 -4.14 14.56 -5.61
N SER A 41 -3.83 13.70 -6.57
CA SER A 41 -4.83 12.89 -7.28
C SER A 41 -5.60 11.93 -6.36
N THR A 42 -4.94 11.38 -5.35
CA THR A 42 -5.56 10.50 -4.35
C THR A 42 -6.44 11.31 -3.39
N ARG A 43 -5.97 12.48 -2.99
CA ARG A 43 -6.73 13.44 -2.18
C ARG A 43 -8.02 13.86 -2.90
N ALA A 44 -7.91 14.30 -4.13
CA ALA A 44 -9.06 14.71 -4.94
C ALA A 44 -10.07 13.56 -5.15
N ALA A 45 -9.59 12.32 -5.33
CA ALA A 45 -10.46 11.15 -5.43
C ALA A 45 -11.19 10.85 -4.10
N LEU A 46 -10.49 10.99 -2.98
CA LEU A 46 -11.07 10.82 -1.64
C LEU A 46 -12.15 11.88 -1.38
N GLU A 47 -11.88 13.14 -1.69
CA GLU A 47 -12.83 14.26 -1.51
C GLU A 47 -14.11 14.05 -2.34
N ARG A 48 -13.98 13.63 -3.61
CA ARG A 48 -15.15 13.28 -4.44
C ARG A 48 -15.96 12.14 -3.83
N TYR A 49 -15.30 11.11 -3.32
CA TYR A 49 -15.98 10.02 -2.62
C TYR A 49 -16.70 10.53 -1.37
N LEU A 50 -16.06 11.35 -0.54
CA LEU A 50 -16.61 11.86 0.70
C LEU A 50 -17.83 12.75 0.47
N SER A 51 -17.85 13.55 -0.59
CA SER A 51 -19.02 14.37 -0.93
C SER A 51 -20.24 13.49 -1.25
N GLN A 52 -20.07 12.41 -2.01
CA GLN A 52 -21.14 11.46 -2.28
C GLN A 52 -21.54 10.67 -1.04
N ARG A 53 -20.56 10.23 -0.25
CA ARG A 53 -20.78 9.42 0.95
C ARG A 53 -21.62 10.16 1.99
N ARG A 54 -21.42 11.46 2.18
CA ARG A 54 -22.20 12.29 3.10
C ARG A 54 -23.69 12.32 2.76
N ALA A 55 -24.04 12.19 1.49
CA ALA A 55 -25.43 12.23 1.06
C ALA A 55 -26.23 10.98 1.47
N PHE A 56 -25.60 9.79 1.57
CA PHE A 56 -26.31 8.54 1.85
C PHE A 56 -26.04 7.93 3.23
N ALA A 57 -25.04 8.40 3.97
CA ALA A 57 -24.75 7.89 5.32
C ALA A 57 -24.22 8.99 6.26
N PRO A 58 -25.05 9.97 6.62
CA PRO A 58 -24.60 11.14 7.35
C PRO A 58 -24.26 10.87 8.83
N LEU A 59 -24.77 9.79 9.43
CA LEU A 59 -24.66 9.55 10.88
C LEU A 59 -23.44 8.71 11.30
N ASP A 60 -22.81 8.02 10.36
CA ASP A 60 -21.63 7.21 10.64
C ASP A 60 -20.35 8.01 10.37
N ASP A 61 -19.35 7.92 11.22
CA ASP A 61 -18.08 8.66 11.13
C ASP A 61 -16.95 7.89 10.44
N HIS A 62 -17.15 6.60 10.08
CA HIS A 62 -16.21 5.87 9.26
C HIS A 62 -16.09 6.47 7.85
N VAL A 63 -14.90 6.55 7.31
CA VAL A 63 -14.66 7.02 5.94
C VAL A 63 -15.34 6.08 4.95
N PHE A 64 -15.11 4.78 5.07
CA PHE A 64 -15.64 3.78 4.14
C PHE A 64 -16.79 3.00 4.77
N VAL A 65 -17.93 3.02 4.10
CA VAL A 65 -19.17 2.35 4.53
C VAL A 65 -19.76 1.52 3.41
N SER A 66 -20.64 0.60 3.76
CA SER A 66 -21.42 -0.16 2.80
C SER A 66 -22.47 0.74 2.11
N LEU A 67 -23.12 0.27 1.06
CA LEU A 67 -24.24 0.97 0.42
C LEU A 67 -25.46 1.15 1.36
N ARG A 68 -25.47 0.43 2.49
CA ARG A 68 -26.49 0.58 3.53
C ARG A 68 -26.09 1.58 4.61
N GLY A 69 -24.94 2.26 4.47
CA GLY A 69 -24.43 3.22 5.45
C GLY A 69 -23.79 2.60 6.68
N THR A 70 -23.56 1.30 6.72
CA THR A 70 -22.93 0.60 7.87
C THR A 70 -21.40 0.48 7.66
N PRO A 71 -20.62 0.44 8.75
CA PRO A 71 -19.18 0.20 8.66
C PRO A 71 -18.86 -1.06 7.86
N LEU A 72 -17.78 -1.01 7.08
CA LEU A 72 -17.31 -2.17 6.33
C LEU A 72 -16.68 -3.20 7.26
N ILE A 73 -16.95 -4.48 7.00
CA ILE A 73 -16.25 -5.60 7.62
C ILE A 73 -15.31 -6.25 6.58
N ARG A 74 -14.23 -6.83 7.07
CA ARG A 74 -13.17 -7.41 6.23
C ARG A 74 -13.71 -8.46 5.27
N GLU A 75 -14.58 -9.32 5.74
CA GLU A 75 -15.19 -10.43 4.99
C GLU A 75 -15.94 -9.93 3.75
N CYS A 76 -16.67 -8.83 3.88
CA CYS A 76 -17.37 -8.20 2.75
C CYS A 76 -16.37 -7.67 1.71
N VAL A 77 -15.30 -6.99 2.15
CA VAL A 77 -14.27 -6.48 1.25
C VAL A 77 -13.55 -7.61 0.54
N ASP A 78 -13.17 -8.66 1.27
CA ASP A 78 -12.52 -9.85 0.70
C ASP A 78 -13.45 -10.57 -0.30
N GLY A 79 -14.76 -10.58 -0.04
CA GLY A 79 -15.77 -11.14 -0.94
C GLY A 79 -15.86 -10.39 -2.26
N VAL A 80 -16.04 -9.05 -2.19
CA VAL A 80 -16.07 -8.17 -3.37
C VAL A 80 -14.77 -8.26 -4.16
N PHE A 81 -13.64 -8.26 -3.48
CA PHE A 81 -12.32 -8.35 -4.11
C PHE A 81 -12.15 -9.67 -4.88
N ARG A 82 -12.57 -10.79 -4.30
CA ARG A 82 -12.53 -12.11 -4.99
C ARG A 82 -13.39 -12.11 -6.26
N GLU A 83 -14.56 -11.50 -6.20
CA GLU A 83 -15.44 -11.40 -7.38
C GLU A 83 -14.80 -10.52 -8.45
N LEU A 84 -14.18 -9.39 -8.12
CA LEU A 84 -13.44 -8.55 -9.05
C LEU A 84 -12.28 -9.30 -9.71
N VAL A 85 -11.47 -10.03 -8.92
CA VAL A 85 -10.36 -10.86 -9.45
C VAL A 85 -10.87 -11.91 -10.44
N LYS A 86 -12.05 -12.51 -10.16
CA LYS A 86 -12.71 -13.46 -11.06
C LYS A 86 -13.14 -12.79 -12.36
N ARG A 87 -13.84 -11.65 -12.28
CA ARG A 87 -14.34 -10.91 -13.45
C ARG A 87 -13.22 -10.40 -14.35
N LEU A 88 -12.08 -10.03 -13.78
CA LEU A 88 -10.91 -9.59 -14.53
C LEU A 88 -10.12 -10.75 -15.16
N GLY A 89 -10.53 -12.00 -14.98
CA GLY A 89 -9.85 -13.17 -15.53
C GLY A 89 -8.41 -13.33 -15.05
N LEU A 90 -8.07 -12.79 -13.86
CA LEU A 90 -6.71 -12.88 -13.35
C LEU A 90 -6.32 -14.33 -13.07
N PRO A 91 -5.05 -14.73 -13.33
CA PRO A 91 -4.59 -16.11 -13.21
C PRO A 91 -4.83 -16.66 -11.80
N ARG A 92 -5.29 -17.91 -11.76
CA ARG A 92 -5.51 -18.67 -10.53
C ARG A 92 -5.07 -20.11 -10.77
N GLY A 93 -4.46 -20.72 -9.78
CA GLY A 93 -4.03 -22.11 -9.86
C GLY A 93 -3.48 -22.58 -8.53
N PRO A 94 -3.29 -23.90 -8.35
CA PRO A 94 -2.72 -24.44 -7.11
C PRO A 94 -1.30 -23.95 -6.87
N ASP A 95 -0.53 -23.68 -7.93
CA ASP A 95 0.87 -23.26 -7.88
C ASP A 95 1.03 -21.71 -7.91
N LEU A 96 -0.07 -20.98 -8.00
CA LEU A 96 -0.03 -19.50 -8.05
C LEU A 96 -0.40 -18.90 -6.69
N PRO A 97 0.31 -17.83 -6.26
CA PRO A 97 -0.02 -17.15 -5.03
C PRO A 97 -1.44 -16.56 -5.12
N ARG A 98 -2.20 -16.73 -4.03
CA ARG A 98 -3.57 -16.22 -3.96
C ARG A 98 -3.58 -14.70 -4.01
N ILE A 99 -4.29 -14.15 -4.99
CA ILE A 99 -4.49 -12.70 -5.11
C ILE A 99 -5.51 -12.24 -4.05
N THR A 100 -5.08 -11.32 -3.19
CA THR A 100 -5.86 -10.79 -2.06
C THR A 100 -5.76 -9.26 -2.05
N PRO A 101 -6.57 -8.54 -1.25
CA PRO A 101 -6.37 -7.09 -1.06
C PRO A 101 -4.97 -6.72 -0.58
N HIS A 102 -4.28 -7.63 0.12
CA HIS A 102 -2.90 -7.44 0.54
C HIS A 102 -1.91 -7.39 -0.64
N SER A 103 -2.23 -8.06 -1.74
CA SER A 103 -1.42 -8.01 -2.98
C SER A 103 -1.35 -6.59 -3.57
N LEU A 104 -2.39 -5.77 -3.37
CA LEU A 104 -2.35 -4.36 -3.78
C LEU A 104 -1.30 -3.55 -2.99
N ARG A 105 -1.13 -3.86 -1.72
CA ARG A 105 -0.11 -3.24 -0.88
C ARG A 105 1.29 -3.71 -1.29
N HIS A 106 1.47 -4.98 -1.63
CA HIS A 106 2.72 -5.50 -2.20
C HIS A 106 3.07 -4.75 -3.49
N THR A 107 2.11 -4.64 -4.42
CA THR A 107 2.31 -3.91 -5.68
C THR A 107 2.69 -2.44 -5.43
N PHE A 108 2.05 -1.78 -4.46
CA PHE A 108 2.41 -0.42 -4.06
C PHE A 108 3.86 -0.34 -3.58
N ALA A 109 4.28 -1.24 -2.69
CA ALA A 109 5.63 -1.25 -2.13
C ALA A 109 6.70 -1.49 -3.21
N VAL A 110 6.49 -2.48 -4.08
CA VAL A 110 7.39 -2.78 -5.20
C VAL A 110 7.53 -1.58 -6.14
N ARG A 111 6.40 -0.98 -6.55
CA ARG A 111 6.43 0.21 -7.42
C ARG A 111 7.09 1.42 -6.77
N ALA A 112 6.91 1.61 -5.47
CA ALA A 112 7.58 2.69 -4.74
C ALA A 112 9.10 2.52 -4.74
N LEU A 113 9.60 1.29 -4.65
CA LEU A 113 11.03 0.99 -4.74
C LEU A 113 11.56 1.13 -6.17
N GLN A 114 10.83 0.64 -7.19
CA GLN A 114 11.20 0.74 -8.60
C GLN A 114 11.28 2.20 -9.09
N ASN A 115 10.39 3.05 -8.58
CA ASN A 115 10.31 4.47 -8.97
C ASN A 115 11.09 5.38 -8.01
N CYS A 116 12.11 4.87 -7.31
CA CYS A 116 12.96 5.71 -6.47
C CYS A 116 13.69 6.74 -7.35
N PRO A 117 13.45 8.06 -7.17
CA PRO A 117 13.91 9.09 -8.12
C PRO A 117 15.42 9.30 -8.13
N ASP A 118 16.12 8.87 -7.10
CA ASP A 118 17.52 9.23 -6.84
C ASP A 118 18.50 8.07 -7.08
N GLY A 119 18.07 7.01 -7.75
CA GLY A 119 18.94 5.87 -8.06
C GLY A 119 19.40 5.10 -6.82
N ARG A 120 20.51 4.35 -6.98
CA ARG A 120 21.03 3.41 -5.97
C ARG A 120 21.50 4.05 -4.68
N ASP A 121 22.13 5.20 -4.73
CA ASP A 121 22.76 5.84 -3.56
C ASP A 121 21.77 6.22 -2.46
N ARG A 122 20.47 6.23 -2.78
CA ARG A 122 19.38 6.57 -1.85
C ARG A 122 18.37 5.44 -1.61
N ILE A 123 18.57 4.27 -2.20
CA ILE A 123 17.62 3.16 -2.05
C ILE A 123 17.47 2.73 -0.59
N ASP A 124 18.53 2.80 0.19
CA ASP A 124 18.48 2.47 1.63
C ASP A 124 17.60 3.46 2.39
N ARG A 125 17.79 4.76 2.15
CA ARG A 125 16.97 5.81 2.77
C ARG A 125 15.53 5.70 2.32
N HIS A 126 15.30 5.42 1.04
CA HIS A 126 13.97 5.23 0.48
C HIS A 126 13.29 3.98 1.07
N THR A 127 14.02 2.90 1.26
CA THR A 127 13.54 1.67 1.89
C THR A 127 13.13 1.89 3.35
N VAL A 128 13.93 2.66 4.11
CA VAL A 128 13.60 3.03 5.49
C VAL A 128 12.36 3.93 5.54
N ALA A 129 12.29 4.94 4.66
CA ALA A 129 11.12 5.81 4.55
C ALA A 129 9.86 5.01 4.17
N LEU A 130 9.96 4.10 3.20
CA LEU A 130 8.87 3.22 2.80
C LEU A 130 8.43 2.29 3.94
N SER A 131 9.38 1.73 4.70
CA SER A 131 9.09 0.92 5.88
C SER A 131 8.27 1.69 6.91
N THR A 132 8.66 2.92 7.19
CA THR A 132 7.95 3.83 8.10
C THR A 132 6.57 4.18 7.56
N TYR A 133 6.47 4.55 6.28
CA TYR A 133 5.22 4.87 5.61
C TYR A 133 4.23 3.70 5.65
N LEU A 134 4.69 2.49 5.36
CA LEU A 134 3.91 1.27 5.43
C LEU A 134 3.59 0.84 6.88
N GLY A 135 4.32 1.32 7.87
CA GLY A 135 4.19 0.93 9.28
C GLY A 135 4.64 -0.52 9.50
N HIS A 136 5.79 -0.88 8.94
CA HIS A 136 6.48 -2.11 9.30
C HIS A 136 7.17 -1.91 10.65
N VAL A 137 7.13 -2.91 11.49
CA VAL A 137 7.81 -2.90 12.81
C VAL A 137 9.28 -3.20 12.63
N ASP A 138 9.60 -4.02 11.64
CA ASP A 138 10.93 -4.44 11.28
C ASP A 138 11.20 -4.07 9.81
N ALA A 139 12.34 -3.45 9.55
CA ALA A 139 12.79 -3.15 8.20
C ALA A 139 12.95 -4.41 7.33
N ALA A 140 13.24 -5.56 7.94
CA ALA A 140 13.32 -6.85 7.25
C ALA A 140 12.05 -7.16 6.45
N ALA A 141 10.87 -6.74 6.95
CA ALA A 141 9.61 -6.89 6.20
C ALA A 141 9.56 -6.06 4.90
N THR A 142 10.41 -5.05 4.77
CA THR A 142 10.53 -4.22 3.55
C THR A 142 11.60 -4.77 2.62
N TYR A 143 12.67 -5.36 3.14
CA TYR A 143 13.71 -6.02 2.34
C TYR A 143 13.17 -7.16 1.48
N TRP A 144 12.10 -7.82 1.91
CA TRP A 144 11.46 -8.85 1.11
C TRP A 144 10.96 -8.32 -0.25
N TYR A 145 10.54 -7.04 -0.32
CA TYR A 145 10.11 -6.41 -1.57
C TYR A 145 11.30 -6.16 -2.53
N LEU A 146 12.49 -5.92 -2.01
CA LEU A 146 13.71 -5.78 -2.83
C LEU A 146 14.03 -7.10 -3.56
N GLN A 147 13.90 -8.23 -2.87
CA GLN A 147 14.13 -9.55 -3.46
C GLN A 147 13.11 -9.90 -4.56
N ALA A 148 11.90 -9.35 -4.47
CA ALA A 148 10.84 -9.58 -5.45
C ALA A 148 10.95 -8.70 -6.72
N THR A 149 12.03 -7.92 -6.86
CA THR A 149 12.18 -6.96 -7.97
C THR A 149 13.36 -7.38 -8.85
N PRO A 150 13.12 -8.10 -9.99
CA PRO A 150 14.18 -8.57 -10.87
C PRO A 150 15.10 -7.45 -11.38
N GLU A 151 14.57 -6.25 -11.61
CA GLU A 151 15.32 -5.07 -12.06
C GLU A 151 16.40 -4.67 -11.05
N LEU A 152 16.08 -4.67 -9.75
CA LEU A 152 17.04 -4.38 -8.68
C LEU A 152 18.13 -5.46 -8.61
N MET A 153 17.78 -6.72 -8.87
CA MET A 153 18.74 -7.82 -8.89
C MET A 153 19.67 -7.77 -10.09
N LYS A 154 19.17 -7.40 -11.28
CA LYS A 154 20.03 -7.16 -12.47
C LYS A 154 21.07 -6.08 -12.22
N ASP A 155 20.69 -5.06 -11.51
CA ASP A 155 21.57 -3.98 -11.14
C ASP A 155 22.71 -4.43 -10.20
N VAL A 156 22.44 -5.33 -9.26
CA VAL A 156 23.48 -5.92 -8.40
C VAL A 156 24.45 -6.74 -9.25
N ALA A 157 23.95 -7.59 -10.16
CA ALA A 157 24.78 -8.38 -11.06
C ALA A 157 25.69 -7.50 -11.91
N ALA A 158 25.16 -6.43 -12.53
CA ALA A 158 25.94 -5.49 -13.33
C ALA A 158 26.99 -4.72 -12.52
N CYS A 159 26.79 -4.51 -11.21
CA CYS A 159 27.81 -3.96 -10.32
C CYS A 159 28.93 -4.94 -10.04
N CYS A 160 28.60 -6.21 -9.83
CA CYS A 160 29.59 -7.26 -9.60
C CYS A 160 30.48 -7.45 -10.84
N GLU A 161 29.90 -7.43 -12.04
CA GLU A 161 30.66 -7.54 -13.29
C GLU A 161 31.68 -6.39 -13.45
N ARG A 162 31.25 -5.15 -13.25
CA ARG A 162 32.15 -3.98 -13.31
C ARG A 162 33.27 -4.04 -12.28
N TYR A 163 32.99 -4.52 -11.07
CA TYR A 163 34.04 -4.68 -10.05
C TYR A 163 35.09 -5.70 -10.44
N VAL A 164 34.70 -6.76 -11.14
CA VAL A 164 35.68 -7.78 -11.68
C VAL A 164 36.49 -7.23 -12.82
N GLU A 165 35.88 -6.44 -13.71
CA GLU A 165 36.57 -5.79 -14.84
C GLU A 165 37.61 -4.75 -14.39
N ASP A 166 37.26 -3.94 -13.38
CA ASP A 166 38.12 -2.91 -12.78
C ASP A 166 39.31 -3.51 -11.97
N ALA A 167 39.18 -4.79 -11.56
CA ALA A 167 40.23 -5.51 -10.79
C ALA A 167 41.16 -6.37 -11.66
N SER A 168 40.95 -6.40 -12.97
CA SER A 168 41.75 -7.19 -13.96
C SER A 168 42.65 -6.29 -14.76
#